data_bd79192ca5c25c970fd7cabe6629c36b
#
_entry.id   bd79192ca5c25c970fd7cabe6629c36b
#
_cell.length_a   1.000
_cell.length_b   1.000
_cell.length_c   1.000
_cell.angle_alpha   90.00
_cell.angle_beta   90.00
_cell.angle_gamma   90.00
#
_symmetry.space_group_name_H-M   'P 1'
#
loop_
_entity.id
_entity.type
_entity.pdbx_description
1 polymer ?
#
loop_
_entity_poly.entity_id
_entity_poly.type
_entity_poly.pdbx_seq_one_letter_code
_entity_poly.pdbx_strand_id
1 'polypeptide(L)'
;MRFLISAGEASSELYGAQLIEALRRRVPGAEFFGVGGERMQRAGCDLVVDARVHLSVVGISEIVSKLPSIYAQFRKLIEEVDRRKPDVAVIIDSPAFNFRVARELHSRGIPVVYYVTPQLWAWRQYRVERVRKWVTKALPIFPFEEKFFREHGVDAEYVGHPLADIPPPSITREQFADEFKLDGSKRWIAILPGSRRKEVKMNLPAMLDAAAELGDGYEYLLPVASTIHPGWLASQLRTSPQRIHLVTDSFATMMHSHASIVASGTATVEAALAGTPFVVVYRVSPITWNLGRRLLKVPFVAMPNLIAGKEIVPELLQQDFTSKNVVASLRPLLDGGSARSKMITELRGVQSALKRQKEDGTAADRAADAVLKVMKATLKK
;
A
#
# COMPACT_ATOMS: atom_id res chain seq x y z
N MET A 1 -28.59 -4.95 9.59
CA MET A 1 -27.39 -5.76 9.26
C MET A 1 -26.20 -5.13 9.93
N ARG A 2 -25.37 -5.94 10.58
CA ARG A 2 -24.20 -5.50 11.34
C ARG A 2 -22.93 -6.03 10.74
N PHE A 3 -21.99 -5.14 10.48
CA PHE A 3 -20.71 -5.44 9.87
C PHE A 3 -19.58 -5.12 10.85
N LEU A 4 -18.70 -6.08 11.08
CA LEU A 4 -17.42 -5.81 11.72
C LEU A 4 -16.40 -5.46 10.63
N ILE A 5 -15.70 -4.31 10.78
CA ILE A 5 -14.60 -3.94 9.88
C ILE A 5 -13.32 -3.76 10.72
N SER A 6 -12.24 -4.45 10.33
CA SER A 6 -10.95 -4.36 11.03
C SER A 6 -9.83 -3.93 10.09
N ALA A 7 -9.38 -2.68 10.23
CA ALA A 7 -8.30 -2.06 9.47
C ALA A 7 -7.24 -1.47 10.43
N GLY A 8 -6.04 -2.04 10.43
CA GLY A 8 -5.00 -1.70 11.42
C GLY A 8 -3.95 -0.67 10.97
N GLU A 9 -3.93 -0.27 9.70
CA GLU A 9 -2.93 0.63 9.12
C GLU A 9 -3.60 1.76 8.31
N ALA A 10 -2.86 2.86 8.07
CA ALA A 10 -3.40 4.04 7.39
C ALA A 10 -3.91 3.76 5.96
N SER A 11 -3.24 2.90 5.20
CA SER A 11 -3.72 2.47 3.88
C SER A 11 -4.98 1.62 3.97
N SER A 12 -5.02 0.68 4.91
CA SER A 12 -6.18 -0.18 5.14
C SER A 12 -7.39 0.60 5.66
N GLU A 13 -7.17 1.68 6.41
CA GLU A 13 -8.21 2.62 6.85
C GLU A 13 -8.94 3.28 5.67
N LEU A 14 -8.19 3.74 4.66
CA LEU A 14 -8.77 4.29 3.44
C LEU A 14 -9.67 3.27 2.73
N TYR A 15 -9.17 2.05 2.55
CA TYR A 15 -9.93 0.98 1.90
C TYR A 15 -11.16 0.56 2.72
N GLY A 16 -11.04 0.58 4.05
CA GLY A 16 -12.16 0.35 4.96
C GLY A 16 -13.25 1.40 4.83
N ALA A 17 -12.88 2.68 4.75
CA ALA A 17 -13.83 3.77 4.56
C ALA A 17 -14.58 3.65 3.22
N GLN A 18 -13.86 3.41 2.12
CA GLN A 18 -14.45 3.20 0.78
C GLN A 18 -15.41 2.00 0.78
N LEU A 19 -15.05 0.90 1.44
CA LEU A 19 -15.91 -0.28 1.56
C LEU A 19 -17.19 0.01 2.36
N ILE A 20 -17.09 0.75 3.47
CA ILE A 20 -18.24 1.16 4.29
C ILE A 20 -19.21 1.99 3.45
N GLU A 21 -18.71 2.97 2.71
CA GLU A 21 -19.52 3.79 1.81
C GLU A 21 -20.22 2.93 0.73
N ALA A 22 -19.49 1.99 0.13
CA ALA A 22 -20.04 1.09 -0.87
C ALA A 22 -21.13 0.16 -0.30
N LEU A 23 -20.94 -0.37 0.92
CA LEU A 23 -21.93 -1.18 1.63
C LEU A 23 -23.16 -0.37 2.04
N ARG A 24 -22.99 0.87 2.52
CA ARG A 24 -24.13 1.75 2.89
C ARG A 24 -25.02 2.09 1.71
N ARG A 25 -24.45 2.29 0.53
CA ARG A 25 -25.24 2.49 -0.71
C ARG A 25 -26.12 1.28 -1.04
N ARG A 26 -25.66 0.06 -0.72
CA ARG A 26 -26.37 -1.22 -1.02
C ARG A 26 -27.32 -1.66 0.08
N VAL A 27 -27.02 -1.27 1.32
CA VAL A 27 -27.78 -1.68 2.50
C VAL A 27 -28.04 -0.44 3.39
N PRO A 28 -29.06 0.37 3.04
CA PRO A 28 -29.47 1.47 3.91
C PRO A 28 -29.80 0.97 5.32
N GLY A 29 -29.31 1.66 6.35
CA GLY A 29 -29.49 1.25 7.75
C GLY A 29 -28.53 0.18 8.25
N ALA A 30 -27.48 -0.17 7.48
CA ALA A 30 -26.41 -1.03 7.98
C ALA A 30 -25.62 -0.36 9.12
N GLU A 31 -25.30 -1.14 10.14
CA GLU A 31 -24.43 -0.74 11.26
C GLU A 31 -23.02 -1.27 11.04
N PHE A 32 -22.04 -0.39 11.25
CA PHE A 32 -20.61 -0.71 11.11
C PHE A 32 -19.90 -0.43 12.43
N PHE A 33 -19.07 -1.37 12.87
CA PHE A 33 -18.22 -1.19 14.05
C PHE A 33 -16.91 -1.95 13.89
N GLY A 34 -15.90 -1.57 14.67
CA GLY A 34 -14.66 -2.34 14.69
C GLY A 34 -13.39 -1.54 14.94
N VAL A 35 -12.35 -1.85 14.17
CA VAL A 35 -11.00 -1.30 14.28
C VAL A 35 -10.72 -0.41 13.08
N GLY A 36 -10.27 0.81 13.31
CA GLY A 36 -9.98 1.74 12.22
C GLY A 36 -9.47 3.08 12.73
N GLY A 37 -9.67 4.12 11.94
CA GLY A 37 -9.32 5.48 12.27
C GLY A 37 -10.37 6.48 11.79
N GLU A 38 -9.98 7.75 11.74
CA GLU A 38 -10.88 8.87 11.50
C GLU A 38 -11.67 8.79 10.18
N ARG A 39 -11.04 8.28 9.11
CA ARG A 39 -11.72 8.14 7.81
C ARG A 39 -12.87 7.13 7.88
N MET A 40 -12.66 6.00 8.55
CA MET A 40 -13.71 5.02 8.76
C MET A 40 -14.80 5.55 9.69
N GLN A 41 -14.44 6.31 10.73
CA GLN A 41 -15.39 6.98 11.60
C GLN A 41 -16.27 7.97 10.83
N ARG A 42 -15.67 8.81 9.98
CA ARG A 42 -16.41 9.72 9.07
C ARG A 42 -17.33 8.98 8.11
N ALA A 43 -16.91 7.80 7.62
CA ALA A 43 -17.75 6.94 6.81
C ALA A 43 -18.90 6.26 7.59
N GLY A 44 -18.94 6.43 8.93
CA GLY A 44 -20.01 5.96 9.80
C GLY A 44 -19.73 4.64 10.52
N CYS A 45 -18.46 4.31 10.74
CA CYS A 45 -18.03 3.19 11.58
C CYS A 45 -17.92 3.63 13.04
N ASP A 46 -18.55 2.87 13.95
CA ASP A 46 -18.34 3.02 15.39
C ASP A 46 -17.01 2.36 15.78
N LEU A 47 -16.01 3.18 16.12
CA LEU A 47 -14.67 2.70 16.44
C LEU A 47 -14.63 2.09 17.85
N VAL A 48 -14.57 0.78 17.93
CA VAL A 48 -14.28 0.05 19.17
C VAL A 48 -12.82 0.24 19.57
N VAL A 49 -11.92 0.24 18.56
CA VAL A 49 -10.48 0.42 18.73
C VAL A 49 -9.97 1.43 17.70
N ASP A 50 -9.32 2.50 18.18
CA ASP A 50 -8.58 3.41 17.30
C ASP A 50 -7.19 2.83 16.99
N ALA A 51 -7.01 2.41 15.75
CA ALA A 51 -5.77 1.78 15.29
C ALA A 51 -4.57 2.73 15.33
N ARG A 52 -4.77 4.04 15.17
CA ARG A 52 -3.71 5.06 15.19
C ARG A 52 -3.03 5.14 16.55
N VAL A 53 -3.81 5.01 17.62
CA VAL A 53 -3.33 5.12 19.01
C VAL A 53 -2.73 3.81 19.49
N HIS A 54 -3.34 2.68 19.11
CA HIS A 54 -3.09 1.40 19.76
C HIS A 54 -2.34 0.38 18.90
N LEU A 55 -2.40 0.45 17.57
CA LEU A 55 -1.81 -0.55 16.68
C LEU A 55 -0.64 -0.02 15.84
N SER A 56 -0.43 1.29 15.75
CA SER A 56 0.69 1.89 15.03
C SER A 56 2.00 1.68 15.80
N VAL A 57 2.80 0.70 15.39
CA VAL A 57 4.06 0.34 16.03
C VAL A 57 5.21 0.40 15.05
N VAL A 58 6.27 1.14 15.38
CA VAL A 58 7.44 1.45 14.53
C VAL A 58 8.72 0.80 15.06
N GLY A 59 8.71 -0.47 15.46
CA GLY A 59 9.95 -1.16 15.86
C GLY A 59 9.75 -2.40 16.72
N ILE A 60 10.71 -3.32 16.71
CA ILE A 60 10.60 -4.60 17.46
C ILE A 60 10.56 -4.35 18.97
N SER A 61 11.35 -3.42 19.49
CA SER A 61 11.37 -3.07 20.92
C SER A 61 10.07 -2.41 21.38
N GLU A 62 9.45 -1.58 20.54
CA GLU A 62 8.15 -0.96 20.82
C GLU A 62 7.00 -1.96 20.76
N ILE A 63 7.11 -3.02 19.93
CA ILE A 63 6.12 -4.10 19.87
C ILE A 63 6.01 -4.78 21.23
N VAL A 64 7.13 -5.11 21.87
CA VAL A 64 7.13 -5.84 23.14
C VAL A 64 6.49 -5.02 24.25
N SER A 65 6.80 -3.73 24.36
CA SER A 65 6.22 -2.84 25.36
C SER A 65 4.73 -2.58 25.18
N LYS A 66 4.22 -2.62 23.92
CA LYS A 66 2.82 -2.39 23.59
C LYS A 66 1.96 -3.67 23.56
N LEU A 67 2.55 -4.86 23.67
CA LEU A 67 1.81 -6.13 23.66
C LEU A 67 0.62 -6.18 24.63
N PRO A 68 0.74 -5.74 25.91
CA PRO A 68 -0.38 -5.74 26.84
C PRO A 68 -1.54 -4.84 26.36
N SER A 69 -1.22 -3.65 25.84
CA SER A 69 -2.21 -2.72 25.30
C SER A 69 -2.92 -3.31 24.07
N ILE A 70 -2.15 -3.87 23.12
CA ILE A 70 -2.70 -4.53 21.92
C ILE A 70 -3.63 -5.68 22.33
N TYR A 71 -3.25 -6.45 23.34
CA TYR A 71 -4.08 -7.55 23.84
C TYR A 71 -5.37 -7.05 24.52
N ALA A 72 -5.29 -5.97 25.30
CA ALA A 72 -6.47 -5.36 25.91
C ALA A 72 -7.46 -4.85 24.84
N GLN A 73 -6.95 -4.19 23.78
CA GLN A 73 -7.78 -3.75 22.66
C GLN A 73 -8.40 -4.94 21.88
N PHE A 74 -7.63 -6.00 21.71
CA PHE A 74 -8.15 -7.22 21.10
C PHE A 74 -9.29 -7.81 21.94
N ARG A 75 -9.15 -7.90 23.27
CA ARG A 75 -10.24 -8.36 24.15
C ARG A 75 -11.47 -7.48 24.06
N LYS A 76 -11.30 -6.15 24.12
CA LYS A 76 -12.40 -5.18 23.97
C LYS A 76 -13.15 -5.41 22.65
N LEU A 77 -12.43 -5.65 21.54
CA LEU A 77 -13.06 -5.95 20.26
C LEU A 77 -13.89 -7.23 20.30
N ILE A 78 -13.36 -8.30 20.93
CA ILE A 78 -14.07 -9.59 21.01
C ILE A 78 -15.31 -9.49 21.93
N GLU A 79 -15.24 -8.75 23.03
CA GLU A 79 -16.38 -8.46 23.90
C GLU A 79 -17.51 -7.73 23.12
N GLU A 80 -17.15 -6.77 22.25
CA GLU A 80 -18.10 -6.09 21.38
C GLU A 80 -18.67 -7.01 20.27
N VAL A 81 -17.87 -7.95 19.74
CA VAL A 81 -18.34 -8.97 18.83
C VAL A 81 -19.40 -9.86 19.48
N ASP A 82 -19.15 -10.31 20.72
CA ASP A 82 -20.10 -11.15 21.47
C ASP A 82 -21.39 -10.40 21.82
N ARG A 83 -21.30 -9.09 22.10
CA ARG A 83 -22.43 -8.23 22.39
C ARG A 83 -23.29 -7.90 21.15
N ARG A 84 -22.61 -7.52 20.04
CA ARG A 84 -23.28 -7.00 18.83
C ARG A 84 -23.64 -8.10 17.82
N LYS A 85 -22.95 -9.24 17.85
CA LYS A 85 -23.16 -10.40 16.96
C LYS A 85 -23.23 -9.98 15.49
N PRO A 86 -22.11 -9.61 14.86
CA PRO A 86 -22.11 -9.16 13.47
C PRO A 86 -22.52 -10.29 12.52
N ASP A 87 -23.25 -9.94 11.45
CA ASP A 87 -23.69 -10.88 10.42
C ASP A 87 -22.52 -11.34 9.53
N VAL A 88 -21.50 -10.49 9.38
CA VAL A 88 -20.28 -10.77 8.63
C VAL A 88 -19.16 -9.85 9.14
N ALA A 89 -17.93 -10.32 9.05
CA ALA A 89 -16.74 -9.55 9.37
C ALA A 89 -15.84 -9.37 8.14
N VAL A 90 -15.30 -8.17 7.96
CA VAL A 90 -14.28 -7.87 6.96
C VAL A 90 -13.00 -7.45 7.67
N ILE A 91 -11.94 -8.21 7.45
CA ILE A 91 -10.60 -7.89 7.94
C ILE A 91 -9.77 -7.38 6.77
N ILE A 92 -9.01 -6.31 6.98
CA ILE A 92 -8.26 -5.61 5.93
C ILE A 92 -6.79 -5.56 6.30
N ASP A 93 -5.91 -6.15 5.47
CA ASP A 93 -4.45 -6.18 5.69
C ASP A 93 -4.04 -6.62 7.13
N SER A 94 -2.97 -6.06 7.70
CA SER A 94 -2.55 -6.22 9.11
C SER A 94 -2.56 -7.67 9.64
N PRO A 95 -1.85 -8.62 9.00
CA PRO A 95 -1.98 -10.05 9.28
C PRO A 95 -1.61 -10.45 10.71
N ALA A 96 -0.77 -9.68 11.40
CA ALA A 96 -0.37 -9.98 12.78
C ALA A 96 -1.55 -9.88 13.77
N PHE A 97 -2.43 -8.90 13.57
CA PHE A 97 -3.63 -8.69 14.36
C PHE A 97 -4.82 -9.49 13.77
N ASN A 98 -5.06 -9.35 12.50
CA ASN A 98 -6.24 -9.86 11.83
C ASN A 98 -6.34 -11.39 11.78
N PHE A 99 -5.23 -12.14 11.79
CA PHE A 99 -5.31 -13.60 11.94
C PHE A 99 -5.83 -14.05 13.30
N ARG A 100 -5.59 -13.28 14.37
CA ARG A 100 -6.17 -13.57 15.68
C ARG A 100 -7.66 -13.26 15.70
N VAL A 101 -8.05 -12.13 15.11
CA VAL A 101 -9.46 -11.74 14.95
C VAL A 101 -10.18 -12.79 14.12
N ALA A 102 -9.65 -13.20 12.97
CA ALA A 102 -10.26 -14.22 12.12
C ALA A 102 -10.50 -15.55 12.85
N ARG A 103 -9.54 -16.01 13.69
CA ARG A 103 -9.68 -17.23 14.48
C ARG A 103 -10.84 -17.14 15.45
N GLU A 104 -10.97 -16.05 16.17
CA GLU A 104 -12.05 -15.84 17.15
C GLU A 104 -13.43 -15.70 16.48
N LEU A 105 -13.49 -15.04 15.33
CA LEU A 105 -14.73 -14.92 14.55
C LEU A 105 -15.15 -16.29 13.99
N HIS A 106 -14.21 -17.04 13.45
CA HIS A 106 -14.46 -18.39 12.93
C HIS A 106 -14.99 -19.34 14.02
N SER A 107 -14.42 -19.30 15.24
CA SER A 107 -14.89 -20.12 16.36
C SER A 107 -16.32 -19.77 16.81
N ARG A 108 -16.81 -18.57 16.48
CA ARG A 108 -18.18 -18.10 16.75
C ARG A 108 -19.14 -18.32 15.56
N GLY A 109 -18.67 -18.96 14.48
CA GLY A 109 -19.49 -19.18 13.28
C GLY A 109 -19.74 -17.90 12.46
N ILE A 110 -19.03 -16.79 12.74
CA ILE A 110 -19.16 -15.54 12.01
C ILE A 110 -18.34 -15.64 10.72
N PRO A 111 -18.95 -15.43 9.53
CA PRO A 111 -18.23 -15.48 8.26
C PRO A 111 -17.22 -14.33 8.15
N VAL A 112 -16.01 -14.67 7.68
CA VAL A 112 -14.90 -13.72 7.57
C VAL A 112 -14.53 -13.52 6.12
N VAL A 113 -14.51 -12.27 5.67
CA VAL A 113 -13.96 -11.86 4.38
C VAL A 113 -12.62 -11.17 4.61
N TYR A 114 -11.58 -11.60 3.91
CA TYR A 114 -10.26 -10.97 3.98
C TYR A 114 -10.05 -10.09 2.75
N TYR A 115 -10.27 -8.80 2.91
CA TYR A 115 -10.04 -7.79 1.88
C TYR A 115 -8.62 -7.22 2.01
N VAL A 116 -7.94 -6.99 0.88
CA VAL A 116 -6.51 -6.67 0.85
C VAL A 116 -5.71 -7.76 1.57
N THR A 117 -5.61 -8.89 0.92
CA THR A 117 -4.97 -10.09 1.49
C THR A 117 -3.48 -9.87 1.78
N PRO A 118 -2.93 -10.53 2.81
CA PRO A 118 -1.51 -10.43 3.10
C PRO A 118 -0.68 -11.09 1.99
N GLN A 119 0.49 -10.54 1.71
CA GLN A 119 1.41 -10.98 0.65
C GLN A 119 2.08 -12.32 0.99
N LEU A 120 1.28 -13.36 1.22
CA LEU A 120 1.77 -14.70 1.59
C LEU A 120 2.51 -15.38 0.44
N TRP A 121 2.22 -15.01 -0.79
CA TRP A 121 2.91 -15.47 -1.99
C TRP A 121 4.39 -15.07 -2.02
N ALA A 122 4.74 -13.93 -1.44
CA ALA A 122 6.11 -13.42 -1.40
C ALA A 122 6.96 -14.11 -0.31
N TRP A 123 6.36 -14.40 0.85
CA TRP A 123 7.06 -14.97 1.99
C TRP A 123 6.09 -15.64 2.98
N ARG A 124 6.57 -16.62 3.77
CA ARG A 124 5.77 -17.34 4.77
C ARG A 124 4.49 -17.98 4.20
N GLN A 125 4.59 -18.58 3.02
CA GLN A 125 3.47 -19.21 2.32
C GLN A 125 2.69 -20.21 3.18
N TYR A 126 3.36 -20.89 4.14
CA TYR A 126 2.69 -21.81 5.09
C TYR A 126 1.52 -21.16 5.87
N ARG A 127 1.48 -19.82 5.95
CA ARG A 127 0.35 -19.11 6.59
C ARG A 127 -0.94 -19.11 5.78
N VAL A 128 -0.90 -19.52 4.52
CA VAL A 128 -2.11 -19.67 3.70
C VAL A 128 -3.10 -20.63 4.34
N GLU A 129 -2.62 -21.64 5.08
CA GLU A 129 -3.44 -22.56 5.85
C GLU A 129 -4.35 -21.86 6.88
N ARG A 130 -3.90 -20.74 7.43
CA ARG A 130 -4.71 -19.92 8.34
C ARG A 130 -5.85 -19.22 7.59
N VAL A 131 -5.57 -18.74 6.37
CA VAL A 131 -6.60 -18.16 5.50
C VAL A 131 -7.60 -19.24 5.13
N ARG A 132 -7.14 -20.39 4.65
CA ARG A 132 -8.00 -21.53 4.29
C ARG A 132 -8.90 -21.98 5.45
N LYS A 133 -8.38 -21.96 6.69
CA LYS A 133 -9.11 -22.43 7.86
C LYS A 133 -10.11 -21.43 8.41
N TRP A 134 -9.77 -20.12 8.42
CA TRP A 134 -10.50 -19.10 9.19
C TRP A 134 -11.22 -18.06 8.33
N VAL A 135 -10.96 -18.02 7.04
CA VAL A 135 -11.52 -17.03 6.13
C VAL A 135 -12.51 -17.70 5.18
N THR A 136 -13.70 -17.14 5.08
CA THR A 136 -14.76 -17.64 4.19
C THR A 136 -14.48 -17.26 2.75
N LYS A 137 -14.00 -16.03 2.50
CA LYS A 137 -13.62 -15.55 1.17
C LYS A 137 -12.47 -14.56 1.26
N ALA A 138 -11.48 -14.72 0.39
CA ALA A 138 -10.36 -13.79 0.21
C ALA A 138 -10.64 -12.85 -0.97
N LEU A 139 -10.39 -11.55 -0.78
CA LEU A 139 -10.53 -10.52 -1.80
C LEU A 139 -9.18 -9.85 -2.03
N PRO A 140 -8.29 -10.48 -2.81
CA PRO A 140 -7.00 -9.92 -3.18
C PRO A 140 -7.14 -8.69 -4.08
N ILE A 141 -6.11 -7.84 -4.06
CA ILE A 141 -6.04 -6.59 -4.82
C ILE A 141 -5.01 -6.62 -5.95
N PHE A 142 -4.25 -7.71 -6.08
CA PHE A 142 -3.34 -7.96 -7.20
C PHE A 142 -3.82 -9.15 -8.04
N PRO A 143 -3.77 -9.08 -9.37
CA PRO A 143 -4.38 -10.09 -10.25
C PRO A 143 -3.80 -11.49 -10.07
N PHE A 144 -2.51 -11.61 -9.79
CA PHE A 144 -1.84 -12.91 -9.60
C PHE A 144 -2.15 -13.58 -8.26
N GLU A 145 -2.64 -12.83 -7.25
CA GLU A 145 -2.96 -13.36 -5.92
C GLU A 145 -4.15 -14.29 -5.93
N GLU A 146 -5.14 -14.04 -6.79
CA GLU A 146 -6.34 -14.88 -6.90
C GLU A 146 -5.94 -16.32 -7.25
N LYS A 147 -5.06 -16.50 -8.24
CA LYS A 147 -4.53 -17.80 -8.65
C LYS A 147 -3.80 -18.47 -7.47
N PHE A 148 -2.90 -17.72 -6.81
CA PHE A 148 -2.17 -18.23 -5.64
C PHE A 148 -3.10 -18.76 -4.54
N PHE A 149 -4.12 -18.00 -4.15
CA PHE A 149 -5.04 -18.41 -3.09
C PHE A 149 -5.89 -19.61 -3.51
N ARG A 150 -6.40 -19.65 -4.75
CA ARG A 150 -7.18 -20.76 -5.28
C ARG A 150 -6.40 -22.07 -5.35
N GLU A 151 -5.14 -22.02 -5.77
CA GLU A 151 -4.23 -23.18 -5.80
C GLU A 151 -3.99 -23.77 -4.39
N HIS A 152 -4.18 -22.97 -3.34
CA HIS A 152 -4.09 -23.40 -1.95
C HIS A 152 -5.47 -23.71 -1.31
N GLY A 153 -6.52 -23.86 -2.10
CA GLY A 153 -7.85 -24.24 -1.62
C GLY A 153 -8.59 -23.11 -0.87
N VAL A 154 -8.27 -21.86 -1.12
CA VAL A 154 -8.97 -20.68 -0.59
C VAL A 154 -9.94 -20.16 -1.64
N ASP A 155 -11.23 -19.94 -1.27
CA ASP A 155 -12.16 -19.20 -2.13
C ASP A 155 -11.67 -17.75 -2.24
N ALA A 156 -11.18 -17.37 -3.41
CA ALA A 156 -10.61 -16.07 -3.67
C ALA A 156 -11.19 -15.43 -4.93
N GLU A 157 -11.35 -14.12 -4.90
CA GLU A 157 -11.84 -13.31 -6.02
C GLU A 157 -11.06 -12.00 -6.10
N TYR A 158 -10.37 -11.77 -7.23
CA TYR A 158 -9.68 -10.51 -7.48
C TYR A 158 -10.69 -9.37 -7.67
N VAL A 159 -10.60 -8.34 -6.84
CA VAL A 159 -11.54 -7.20 -6.87
C VAL A 159 -10.98 -5.93 -7.49
N GLY A 160 -9.74 -5.94 -7.98
CA GLY A 160 -9.03 -4.75 -8.43
C GLY A 160 -8.30 -4.03 -7.29
N HIS A 161 -7.41 -3.12 -7.67
CA HIS A 161 -6.64 -2.36 -6.67
C HIS A 161 -7.33 -1.03 -6.34
N PRO A 162 -7.65 -0.74 -5.04
CA PRO A 162 -8.41 0.47 -4.67
C PRO A 162 -7.74 1.78 -5.10
N LEU A 163 -6.40 1.84 -5.11
CA LEU A 163 -5.69 3.04 -5.59
C LEU A 163 -5.91 3.31 -7.08
N ALA A 164 -6.22 2.28 -7.88
CA ALA A 164 -6.47 2.46 -9.31
C ALA A 164 -7.82 3.12 -9.62
N ASP A 165 -8.72 3.16 -8.64
CA ASP A 165 -10.03 3.80 -8.73
C ASP A 165 -10.04 5.23 -8.21
N ILE A 166 -8.94 5.67 -7.55
CA ILE A 166 -8.82 7.05 -7.07
C ILE A 166 -8.60 7.96 -8.29
N PRO A 167 -9.43 9.00 -8.47
CA PRO A 167 -9.19 9.97 -9.54
C PRO A 167 -7.81 10.60 -9.42
N PRO A 168 -7.13 10.86 -10.55
CA PRO A 168 -5.87 11.59 -10.49
C PRO A 168 -6.10 13.00 -9.90
N PRO A 169 -5.11 13.56 -9.23
CA PRO A 169 -5.17 14.94 -8.73
C PRO A 169 -5.56 15.92 -9.85
N SER A 170 -6.41 16.87 -9.53
CA SER A 170 -6.87 17.90 -10.49
C SER A 170 -5.87 19.06 -10.63
N ILE A 171 -4.86 19.13 -9.76
CA ILE A 171 -3.83 20.18 -9.82
C ILE A 171 -3.01 20.05 -11.10
N THR A 172 -2.87 21.12 -11.85
CA THR A 172 -2.02 21.14 -13.05
C THR A 172 -0.56 21.25 -12.68
N ARG A 173 0.35 20.99 -13.64
CA ARG A 173 1.79 21.11 -13.44
C ARG A 173 2.20 22.54 -13.10
N GLU A 174 1.55 23.53 -13.73
CA GLU A 174 1.79 24.96 -13.50
C GLU A 174 1.35 25.34 -12.08
N GLN A 175 0.15 24.96 -11.66
CA GLN A 175 -0.35 25.21 -10.30
C GLN A 175 0.54 24.55 -9.24
N PHE A 176 1.03 23.34 -9.51
CA PHE A 176 1.96 22.63 -8.62
C PHE A 176 3.32 23.34 -8.57
N ALA A 177 3.80 23.87 -9.71
CA ALA A 177 5.04 24.67 -9.77
C ALA A 177 4.92 25.96 -8.93
N ASP A 178 3.81 26.67 -9.05
CA ASP A 178 3.53 27.90 -8.33
C ASP A 178 3.45 27.67 -6.81
N GLU A 179 2.72 26.61 -6.39
CA GLU A 179 2.55 26.26 -4.98
C GLU A 179 3.89 25.97 -4.29
N PHE A 180 4.76 25.19 -4.95
CA PHE A 180 6.04 24.77 -4.37
C PHE A 180 7.24 25.58 -4.84
N LYS A 181 7.04 26.66 -5.62
CA LYS A 181 8.07 27.56 -6.15
C LYS A 181 9.14 26.80 -6.94
N LEU A 182 8.68 25.96 -7.87
CA LEU A 182 9.52 25.16 -8.75
C LEU A 182 9.75 25.88 -10.08
N ASP A 183 10.90 25.62 -10.69
CA ASP A 183 11.14 26.06 -12.06
C ASP A 183 10.37 25.14 -13.04
N GLY A 184 9.28 25.69 -13.62
CA GLY A 184 8.44 24.99 -14.57
C GLY A 184 9.15 24.64 -15.89
N SER A 185 10.25 25.32 -16.24
CA SER A 185 11.05 25.06 -17.45
C SER A 185 11.96 23.85 -17.31
N LYS A 186 12.33 23.47 -16.09
CA LYS A 186 13.15 22.29 -15.80
C LYS A 186 12.34 21.00 -15.79
N ARG A 187 13.03 19.89 -16.02
CA ARG A 187 12.49 18.54 -15.76
C ARG A 187 12.54 18.24 -14.27
N TRP A 188 11.49 17.64 -13.75
CA TRP A 188 11.39 17.29 -12.33
C TRP A 188 11.68 15.82 -12.10
N ILE A 189 12.39 15.51 -11.02
CA ILE A 189 12.67 14.14 -10.57
C ILE A 189 12.10 13.98 -9.17
N ALA A 190 11.16 13.03 -9.02
CA ALA A 190 10.61 12.70 -7.71
C ALA A 190 11.52 11.74 -6.96
N ILE A 191 11.70 11.98 -5.66
CA ILE A 191 12.50 11.16 -4.74
C ILE A 191 11.60 10.64 -3.63
N LEU A 192 11.32 9.34 -3.60
CA LEU A 192 10.44 8.69 -2.63
C LEU A 192 11.22 7.68 -1.78
N PRO A 193 11.88 8.10 -0.69
CA PRO A 193 12.78 7.24 0.09
C PRO A 193 12.05 6.25 1.01
N GLY A 194 10.73 6.31 1.10
CA GLY A 194 9.89 5.50 1.96
C GLY A 194 9.06 6.32 2.94
N SER A 195 8.14 5.66 3.63
CA SER A 195 7.19 6.28 4.56
C SER A 195 7.58 6.13 6.04
N ARG A 196 8.64 5.41 6.37
CA ARG A 196 9.10 5.21 7.74
C ARG A 196 10.48 5.81 7.94
N ARG A 197 10.73 6.44 9.11
CA ARG A 197 12.04 7.05 9.42
C ARG A 197 13.23 6.11 9.15
N LYS A 198 13.10 4.82 9.43
CA LYS A 198 14.16 3.83 9.17
C LYS A 198 14.41 3.64 7.68
N GLU A 199 13.35 3.59 6.87
CA GLU A 199 13.45 3.50 5.40
C GLU A 199 14.13 4.75 4.84
N VAL A 200 13.68 5.94 5.26
CA VAL A 200 14.28 7.22 4.84
C VAL A 200 15.77 7.25 5.17
N LYS A 201 16.17 6.91 6.41
CA LYS A 201 17.59 6.88 6.82
C LYS A 201 18.43 5.93 5.96
N MET A 202 17.87 4.83 5.51
CA MET A 202 18.59 3.82 4.74
C MET A 202 18.65 4.14 3.23
N ASN A 203 17.61 4.77 2.68
CA ASN A 203 17.48 4.97 1.25
C ASN A 203 17.87 6.38 0.81
N LEU A 204 17.51 7.42 1.57
CA LEU A 204 17.68 8.81 1.17
C LEU A 204 19.12 9.19 0.82
N PRO A 205 20.17 8.79 1.59
CA PRO A 205 21.53 9.21 1.28
C PRO A 205 21.97 8.91 -0.17
N ALA A 206 21.82 7.66 -0.61
CA ALA A 206 22.19 7.29 -1.98
C ALA A 206 21.33 7.95 -3.07
N MET A 207 20.06 8.30 -2.75
CA MET A 207 19.22 9.08 -3.66
C MET A 207 19.70 10.53 -3.78
N LEU A 208 20.16 11.15 -2.68
CA LEU A 208 20.73 12.50 -2.69
C LEU A 208 22.07 12.53 -3.44
N ASP A 209 22.91 11.50 -3.25
CA ASP A 209 24.15 11.35 -4.01
C ASP A 209 23.86 11.20 -5.52
N ALA A 210 22.82 10.48 -5.89
CA ALA A 210 22.39 10.38 -7.29
C ALA A 210 21.87 11.71 -7.85
N ALA A 211 21.14 12.49 -7.05
CA ALA A 211 20.72 13.84 -7.43
C ALA A 211 21.92 14.76 -7.64
N ALA A 212 22.94 14.68 -6.76
CA ALA A 212 24.19 15.42 -6.90
C ALA A 212 24.94 15.09 -8.20
N GLU A 213 25.00 13.79 -8.56
CA GLU A 213 25.65 13.29 -9.78
C GLU A 213 24.89 13.71 -11.06
N LEU A 214 23.54 13.84 -11.00
CA LEU A 214 22.72 14.33 -12.10
C LEU A 214 22.85 15.84 -12.31
N GLY A 215 23.12 16.61 -11.24
CA GLY A 215 23.43 18.05 -11.29
C GLY A 215 22.20 18.97 -11.30
N ASP A 216 22.42 20.26 -11.60
CA ASP A 216 21.44 21.36 -11.44
C ASP A 216 20.44 21.47 -12.61
N GLY A 217 20.53 20.60 -13.61
CA GLY A 217 19.62 20.59 -14.76
C GLY A 217 18.18 20.17 -14.45
N TYR A 218 17.92 19.78 -13.22
CA TYR A 218 16.64 19.21 -12.76
C TYR A 218 16.15 19.92 -11.49
N GLU A 219 14.84 19.84 -11.24
CA GLU A 219 14.24 20.08 -9.92
C GLU A 219 13.99 18.76 -9.22
N TYR A 220 14.39 18.65 -7.97
CA TYR A 220 14.25 17.44 -7.16
C TYR A 220 13.14 17.61 -6.13
N LEU A 221 12.12 16.76 -6.19
CA LEU A 221 10.93 16.84 -5.37
C LEU A 221 10.83 15.63 -4.43
N LEU A 222 10.66 15.89 -3.14
CA LEU A 222 10.52 14.87 -2.13
C LEU A 222 9.18 15.05 -1.40
N PRO A 223 8.18 14.22 -1.72
CA PRO A 223 6.90 14.27 -1.03
C PRO A 223 7.02 13.78 0.41
N VAL A 224 6.47 14.58 1.34
CA VAL A 224 6.50 14.29 2.78
C VAL A 224 5.39 13.30 3.10
N ALA A 225 5.74 12.08 3.44
CA ALA A 225 4.77 11.09 3.88
C ALA A 225 4.09 11.54 5.19
N SER A 226 2.78 11.30 5.33
CA SER A 226 1.99 11.70 6.50
C SER A 226 2.50 11.13 7.84
N THR A 227 3.29 10.06 7.79
CA THR A 227 3.93 9.40 8.94
C THR A 227 5.28 10.02 9.33
N ILE A 228 5.78 10.99 8.54
CA ILE A 228 7.09 11.64 8.72
C ILE A 228 6.88 13.10 9.09
N HIS A 229 7.54 13.54 10.16
CA HIS A 229 7.53 14.95 10.54
C HIS A 229 8.39 15.78 9.56
N PRO A 230 7.84 16.85 8.94
CA PRO A 230 8.56 17.62 7.92
C PRO A 230 9.89 18.20 8.40
N GLY A 231 9.95 18.76 9.63
CA GLY A 231 11.17 19.31 10.19
C GLY A 231 12.28 18.27 10.41
N TRP A 232 11.90 17.02 10.74
CA TRP A 232 12.88 15.93 10.80
C TRP A 232 13.40 15.58 9.40
N LEU A 233 12.52 15.51 8.41
CA LEU A 233 12.93 15.21 7.03
C LEU A 233 13.83 16.33 6.48
N ALA A 234 13.48 17.60 6.72
CA ALA A 234 14.31 18.74 6.35
C ALA A 234 15.72 18.68 6.96
N SER A 235 15.84 18.16 8.21
CA SER A 235 17.14 17.97 8.85
C SER A 235 18.04 16.94 8.13
N GLN A 236 17.45 15.97 7.44
CA GLN A 236 18.18 14.95 6.67
C GLN A 236 18.69 15.50 5.32
N LEU A 237 18.19 16.66 4.87
CA LEU A 237 18.56 17.27 3.60
C LEU A 237 19.68 18.32 3.73
N ARG A 238 20.11 18.67 4.96
CA ARG A 238 21.08 19.74 5.20
C ARG A 238 22.43 19.55 4.52
N THR A 239 22.83 18.32 4.28
CA THR A 239 24.11 17.97 3.65
C THR A 239 23.97 17.71 2.15
N SER A 240 22.77 17.82 1.59
CA SER A 240 22.56 17.67 0.15
C SER A 240 23.18 18.84 -0.60
N PRO A 241 24.03 18.59 -1.61
CA PRO A 241 24.56 19.66 -2.47
C PRO A 241 23.49 20.21 -3.41
N GLN A 242 22.44 19.41 -3.69
CA GLN A 242 21.32 19.81 -4.53
C GLN A 242 20.17 20.33 -3.69
N ARG A 243 19.44 21.31 -4.23
CA ARG A 243 18.20 21.79 -3.66
C ARG A 243 17.11 20.72 -3.82
N ILE A 244 16.56 20.27 -2.69
CA ILE A 244 15.45 19.32 -2.65
C ILE A 244 14.21 20.05 -2.15
N HIS A 245 13.16 20.06 -2.95
CA HIS A 245 11.89 20.67 -2.57
C HIS A 245 11.03 19.66 -1.81
N LEU A 246 10.71 19.99 -0.56
CA LEU A 246 9.71 19.25 0.20
C LEU A 246 8.34 19.65 -0.30
N VAL A 247 7.58 18.67 -0.78
CA VAL A 247 6.26 18.87 -1.36
C VAL A 247 5.23 17.96 -0.65
N THR A 248 3.96 18.20 -0.86
CA THR A 248 2.87 17.33 -0.45
C THR A 248 2.45 16.42 -1.60
N ASP A 249 1.50 15.52 -1.41
CA ASP A 249 0.91 14.68 -2.46
C ASP A 249 1.92 13.91 -3.33
N SER A 250 2.24 12.69 -2.92
CA SER A 250 3.18 11.80 -3.63
C SER A 250 2.71 11.48 -5.05
N PHE A 251 1.40 11.33 -5.26
CA PHE A 251 0.85 10.96 -6.56
C PHE A 251 0.96 12.13 -7.55
N ALA A 252 0.55 13.35 -7.16
CA ALA A 252 0.73 14.54 -7.99
C ALA A 252 2.21 14.80 -8.30
N THR A 253 3.10 14.62 -7.31
CA THR A 253 4.54 14.74 -7.48
C THR A 253 5.05 13.80 -8.58
N MET A 254 4.68 12.52 -8.53
CA MET A 254 5.10 11.54 -9.55
C MET A 254 4.47 11.84 -10.91
N MET A 255 3.18 12.17 -10.94
CA MET A 255 2.44 12.46 -12.18
C MET A 255 3.04 13.63 -12.97
N HIS A 256 3.53 14.67 -12.28
CA HIS A 256 4.15 15.84 -12.91
C HIS A 256 5.67 15.71 -13.09
N SER A 257 6.29 14.70 -12.50
CA SER A 257 7.72 14.45 -12.65
C SER A 257 8.06 13.78 -14.00
N HIS A 258 9.26 14.05 -14.47
CA HIS A 258 9.78 13.43 -15.68
C HIS A 258 10.22 11.98 -15.42
N ALA A 259 10.81 11.74 -14.26
CA ALA A 259 11.15 10.41 -13.76
C ALA A 259 11.12 10.39 -12.23
N SER A 260 11.19 9.18 -11.64
CA SER A 260 11.15 9.03 -10.17
C SER A 260 12.16 8.00 -9.68
N ILE A 261 12.67 8.19 -8.47
CA ILE A 261 13.46 7.20 -7.71
C ILE A 261 12.58 6.78 -6.53
N VAL A 262 12.14 5.53 -6.52
CA VAL A 262 11.07 5.06 -5.63
C VAL A 262 11.54 3.91 -4.76
N ALA A 263 11.45 4.05 -3.44
CA ALA A 263 11.67 2.92 -2.54
C ALA A 263 10.60 1.84 -2.72
N SER A 264 11.02 0.58 -2.69
CA SER A 264 10.09 -0.56 -2.83
C SER A 264 8.99 -0.53 -1.75
N GLY A 265 7.76 -0.80 -2.16
CA GLY A 265 6.56 -0.78 -1.33
C GLY A 265 5.34 -0.30 -2.12
N THR A 266 4.29 0.15 -1.43
CA THR A 266 3.04 0.67 -2.02
C THR A 266 3.30 1.83 -2.99
N ALA A 267 4.33 2.65 -2.75
CA ALA A 267 4.72 3.75 -3.63
C ALA A 267 5.06 3.29 -5.06
N THR A 268 5.50 2.04 -5.27
CA THR A 268 5.74 1.51 -6.62
C THR A 268 4.45 1.25 -7.39
N VAL A 269 3.34 0.97 -6.70
CA VAL A 269 2.00 0.88 -7.30
C VAL A 269 1.50 2.27 -7.68
N GLU A 270 1.68 3.26 -6.79
CA GLU A 270 1.33 4.66 -7.08
C GLU A 270 2.13 5.18 -8.28
N ALA A 271 3.44 4.90 -8.35
CA ALA A 271 4.29 5.29 -9.47
C ALA A 271 3.84 4.65 -10.80
N ALA A 272 3.45 3.37 -10.77
CA ALA A 272 2.90 2.70 -11.95
C ALA A 272 1.58 3.33 -12.38
N LEU A 273 0.70 3.66 -11.42
CA LEU A 273 -0.59 4.32 -11.71
C LEU A 273 -0.39 5.75 -12.22
N ALA A 274 0.60 6.49 -11.75
CA ALA A 274 0.98 7.80 -12.27
C ALA A 274 1.51 7.72 -13.72
N GLY A 275 2.02 6.55 -14.15
CA GLY A 275 2.54 6.34 -15.50
C GLY A 275 3.89 6.98 -15.77
N THR A 276 4.53 7.53 -14.74
CA THR A 276 5.85 8.16 -14.82
C THR A 276 6.94 7.10 -14.76
N PRO A 277 7.93 7.11 -15.67
CA PRO A 277 9.07 6.21 -15.60
C PRO A 277 9.84 6.33 -14.28
N PHE A 278 10.31 5.21 -13.73
CA PHE A 278 10.99 5.21 -12.45
C PHE A 278 11.96 4.05 -12.27
N VAL A 279 12.84 4.21 -11.28
CA VAL A 279 13.77 3.19 -10.82
C VAL A 279 13.38 2.81 -9.39
N VAL A 280 13.30 1.52 -9.12
CA VAL A 280 13.01 1.01 -7.77
C VAL A 280 14.31 0.82 -7.02
N VAL A 281 14.35 1.30 -5.80
CA VAL A 281 15.51 1.14 -4.92
C VAL A 281 15.05 0.59 -3.57
N TYR A 282 15.91 -0.19 -2.91
CA TYR A 282 15.61 -0.62 -1.55
C TYR A 282 16.84 -1.08 -0.79
N ARG A 283 16.98 -0.56 0.43
CA ARG A 283 18.03 -0.98 1.36
C ARG A 283 17.46 -1.24 2.72
N VAL A 284 17.83 -2.40 3.28
CA VAL A 284 17.55 -2.78 4.67
C VAL A 284 18.86 -3.16 5.37
N SER A 285 18.80 -3.33 6.69
CA SER A 285 20.01 -3.76 7.42
C SER A 285 20.54 -5.10 6.87
N PRO A 286 21.86 -5.34 6.89
CA PRO A 286 22.46 -6.59 6.39
C PRO A 286 21.84 -7.84 7.03
N ILE A 287 21.53 -7.78 8.32
CA ILE A 287 20.89 -8.90 9.04
C ILE A 287 19.49 -9.16 8.47
N THR A 288 18.70 -8.11 8.30
CA THR A 288 17.34 -8.22 7.72
C THR A 288 17.39 -8.77 6.29
N TRP A 289 18.36 -8.32 5.51
CA TRP A 289 18.55 -8.81 4.14
C TRP A 289 18.92 -10.27 4.08
N ASN A 290 19.95 -10.69 4.83
CA ASN A 290 20.43 -12.07 4.82
C ASN A 290 19.36 -13.07 5.28
N LEU A 291 18.51 -12.66 6.21
CA LEU A 291 17.37 -13.46 6.64
C LEU A 291 16.24 -13.41 5.61
N GLY A 292 15.92 -12.22 5.11
CA GLY A 292 14.79 -11.97 4.20
C GLY A 292 14.99 -12.62 2.83
N ARG A 293 16.17 -12.49 2.21
CA ARG A 293 16.44 -13.04 0.87
C ARG A 293 16.26 -14.56 0.76
N ARG A 294 16.46 -15.28 1.86
CA ARG A 294 16.23 -16.74 1.90
C ARG A 294 14.76 -17.12 2.02
N LEU A 295 13.94 -16.19 2.48
CA LEU A 295 12.51 -16.37 2.69
C LEU A 295 11.67 -15.85 1.51
N LEU A 296 12.25 -14.98 0.69
CA LEU A 296 11.60 -14.47 -0.52
C LEU A 296 11.51 -15.57 -1.57
N LYS A 297 10.31 -15.80 -2.09
CA LYS A 297 9.99 -16.81 -3.10
C LYS A 297 9.54 -16.19 -4.42
N VAL A 298 9.89 -14.94 -4.65
CA VAL A 298 9.48 -14.17 -5.82
C VAL A 298 10.69 -13.64 -6.57
N PRO A 299 10.62 -13.53 -7.89
CA PRO A 299 11.74 -13.08 -8.72
C PRO A 299 11.97 -11.56 -8.63
N PHE A 300 10.97 -10.78 -8.21
CA PHE A 300 11.00 -9.33 -8.14
C PHE A 300 10.50 -8.83 -6.79
N VAL A 301 10.88 -7.59 -6.41
CA VAL A 301 10.38 -6.91 -5.20
C VAL A 301 9.46 -5.72 -5.54
N ALA A 302 9.53 -5.20 -6.76
CA ALA A 302 8.65 -4.14 -7.23
C ALA A 302 7.32 -4.72 -7.73
N MET A 303 6.21 -4.15 -7.23
CA MET A 303 4.88 -4.61 -7.63
C MET A 303 4.64 -4.56 -9.14
N PRO A 304 5.08 -3.53 -9.91
CA PRO A 304 4.90 -3.52 -11.36
C PRO A 304 5.56 -4.70 -12.06
N ASN A 305 6.76 -5.12 -11.64
CA ASN A 305 7.45 -6.27 -12.21
C ASN A 305 6.71 -7.59 -11.89
N LEU A 306 6.21 -7.72 -10.66
CA LEU A 306 5.41 -8.88 -10.25
C LEU A 306 4.10 -8.97 -11.03
N ILE A 307 3.41 -7.84 -11.23
CA ILE A 307 2.16 -7.79 -12.01
C ILE A 307 2.41 -8.11 -13.48
N ALA A 308 3.50 -7.58 -14.04
CA ALA A 308 3.90 -7.83 -15.44
C ALA A 308 4.51 -9.23 -15.66
N GLY A 309 4.92 -9.93 -14.59
CA GLY A 309 5.63 -11.21 -14.67
C GLY A 309 7.05 -11.12 -15.28
N LYS A 310 7.57 -9.92 -15.46
CA LYS A 310 8.90 -9.60 -16.03
C LYS A 310 9.43 -8.28 -15.48
N GLU A 311 10.72 -8.04 -15.64
CA GLU A 311 11.32 -6.76 -15.29
C GLU A 311 10.91 -5.69 -16.31
N ILE A 312 10.08 -4.74 -15.86
CA ILE A 312 9.65 -3.56 -16.62
C ILE A 312 10.21 -2.26 -16.04
N VAL A 313 10.59 -2.28 -14.76
CA VAL A 313 11.30 -1.20 -14.07
C VAL A 313 12.55 -1.76 -13.41
N PRO A 314 13.71 -1.06 -13.49
CA PRO A 314 14.95 -1.49 -12.83
C PRO A 314 14.79 -1.61 -11.32
N GLU A 315 15.33 -2.66 -10.71
CA GLU A 315 15.37 -2.86 -9.26
C GLU A 315 16.81 -2.83 -8.75
N LEU A 316 17.17 -1.80 -8.01
CA LEU A 316 18.49 -1.64 -7.41
C LEU A 316 18.41 -1.92 -5.90
N LEU A 317 18.85 -3.10 -5.50
CA LEU A 317 18.69 -3.62 -4.15
C LEU A 317 20.03 -3.68 -3.43
N GLN A 318 20.06 -3.31 -2.16
CA GLN A 318 21.20 -3.46 -1.26
C GLN A 318 22.53 -2.92 -1.84
N GLN A 319 23.40 -3.81 -2.33
CA GLN A 319 24.72 -3.48 -2.87
C GLN A 319 24.63 -2.79 -4.24
N ASP A 320 23.63 -3.14 -5.04
CA ASP A 320 23.36 -2.52 -6.33
C ASP A 320 22.76 -1.12 -6.21
N PHE A 321 22.21 -0.79 -5.04
CA PHE A 321 21.69 0.55 -4.75
C PHE A 321 22.83 1.52 -4.43
N THR A 322 23.49 2.01 -5.48
CA THR A 322 24.51 3.06 -5.44
C THR A 322 24.05 4.26 -6.28
N SER A 323 24.55 5.47 -5.99
CA SER A 323 24.26 6.66 -6.80
C SER A 323 24.55 6.42 -8.27
N LYS A 324 25.72 5.85 -8.58
CA LYS A 324 26.14 5.53 -9.95
C LYS A 324 25.15 4.63 -10.69
N ASN A 325 24.67 3.55 -10.06
CA ASN A 325 23.71 2.65 -10.67
C ASN A 325 22.32 3.30 -10.83
N VAL A 326 21.90 4.12 -9.86
CA VAL A 326 20.66 4.92 -9.96
C VAL A 326 20.73 5.85 -11.16
N VAL A 327 21.82 6.61 -11.30
CA VAL A 327 22.04 7.53 -12.43
C VAL A 327 22.09 6.79 -13.75
N ALA A 328 22.83 5.67 -13.82
CA ALA A 328 22.92 4.83 -15.03
C ALA A 328 21.54 4.30 -15.48
N SER A 329 20.70 3.89 -14.53
CA SER A 329 19.34 3.41 -14.82
C SER A 329 18.35 4.56 -15.15
N LEU A 330 18.56 5.75 -14.58
CA LEU A 330 17.67 6.88 -14.76
C LEU A 330 17.93 7.65 -16.05
N ARG A 331 19.20 7.83 -16.47
CA ARG A 331 19.58 8.58 -17.69
C ARG A 331 18.80 8.19 -18.94
N PRO A 332 18.66 6.88 -19.31
CA PRO A 332 17.88 6.48 -20.49
C PRO A 332 16.39 6.86 -20.39
N LEU A 333 15.89 7.03 -19.18
CA LEU A 333 14.51 7.45 -18.93
C LEU A 333 14.35 8.98 -19.02
N LEU A 334 15.41 9.72 -18.74
CA LEU A 334 15.45 11.19 -18.80
C LEU A 334 15.65 11.70 -20.23
N ASP A 335 16.39 10.97 -21.07
CA ASP A 335 16.76 11.40 -22.43
C ASP A 335 15.61 11.30 -23.45
N GLY A 336 14.46 10.73 -23.08
CA GLY A 336 13.25 10.71 -23.93
C GLY A 336 13.29 9.66 -25.06
N GLY A 337 14.22 8.70 -25.03
CA GLY A 337 14.42 7.69 -26.05
C GLY A 337 13.49 6.47 -25.96
N SER A 338 13.86 5.39 -26.66
CA SER A 338 13.08 4.15 -26.74
C SER A 338 12.87 3.48 -25.37
N ALA A 339 13.86 3.58 -24.46
CA ALA A 339 13.77 3.02 -23.11
C ALA A 339 12.60 3.64 -22.30
N ARG A 340 12.46 4.98 -22.37
CA ARG A 340 11.35 5.70 -21.75
C ARG A 340 10.00 5.28 -22.33
N SER A 341 9.89 5.29 -23.67
CA SER A 341 8.64 4.94 -24.38
C SER A 341 8.21 3.51 -24.08
N LYS A 342 9.17 2.59 -24.05
CA LYS A 342 8.93 1.18 -23.69
C LYS A 342 8.39 1.07 -22.26
N MET A 343 9.05 1.71 -21.28
CA MET A 343 8.60 1.64 -19.89
C MET A 343 7.19 2.22 -19.71
N ILE A 344 6.87 3.36 -20.34
CA ILE A 344 5.52 3.95 -20.29
C ILE A 344 4.49 2.95 -20.87
N THR A 345 4.80 2.27 -21.96
CA THR A 345 3.89 1.26 -22.54
C THR A 345 3.67 0.08 -21.60
N GLU A 346 4.73 -0.43 -20.98
CA GLU A 346 4.64 -1.52 -20.01
C GLU A 346 3.83 -1.08 -18.75
N LEU A 347 4.04 0.13 -18.24
CA LEU A 347 3.29 0.68 -17.11
C LEU A 347 1.79 0.81 -17.43
N ARG A 348 1.41 1.16 -18.66
CA ARG A 348 -0.01 1.15 -19.10
C ARG A 348 -0.62 -0.26 -19.00
N GLY A 349 0.13 -1.30 -19.32
CA GLY A 349 -0.29 -2.69 -19.10
C GLY A 349 -0.58 -2.99 -17.63
N VAL A 350 0.31 -2.55 -16.72
CA VAL A 350 0.11 -2.66 -15.27
C VAL A 350 -1.10 -1.88 -14.80
N GLN A 351 -1.29 -0.64 -15.27
CA GLN A 351 -2.47 0.18 -14.95
C GLN A 351 -3.77 -0.53 -15.34
N SER A 352 -3.81 -1.11 -16.54
CA SER A 352 -4.97 -1.86 -17.03
C SER A 352 -5.25 -3.10 -16.18
N ALA A 353 -4.20 -3.82 -15.78
CA ALA A 353 -4.33 -5.00 -14.91
C ALA A 353 -4.85 -4.64 -13.50
N LEU A 354 -4.45 -3.48 -12.93
CA LEU A 354 -4.89 -3.01 -11.63
C LEU A 354 -6.33 -2.47 -11.64
N LYS A 355 -6.78 -1.89 -12.76
CA LYS A 355 -8.09 -1.23 -12.85
C LYS A 355 -9.27 -2.19 -13.00
N ARG A 356 -9.11 -3.46 -13.28
CA ARG A 356 -10.18 -4.37 -13.69
C ARG A 356 -11.32 -3.62 -14.43
N GLN A 357 -11.91 -4.16 -15.46
CA GLN A 357 -12.80 -3.43 -16.38
C GLN A 357 -13.87 -2.59 -15.67
N LYS A 358 -14.09 -1.36 -16.17
CA LYS A 358 -14.92 -0.31 -15.55
C LYS A 358 -16.41 -0.65 -15.38
N GLU A 359 -16.91 -1.66 -16.05
CA GLU A 359 -18.34 -1.97 -16.11
C GLU A 359 -18.93 -2.40 -14.76
N ASP A 360 -18.09 -2.88 -13.83
CA ASP A 360 -18.52 -3.43 -12.54
C ASP A 360 -18.30 -2.47 -11.34
N GLY A 361 -18.10 -1.19 -11.53
CA GLY A 361 -17.85 -0.22 -10.45
C GLY A 361 -16.39 -0.22 -9.96
N THR A 362 -16.15 0.29 -8.75
CA THR A 362 -14.83 0.35 -8.09
C THR A 362 -14.45 -0.97 -7.42
N ALA A 363 -13.17 -1.11 -7.02
CA ALA A 363 -12.71 -2.23 -6.20
C ALA A 363 -13.54 -2.35 -4.89
N ALA A 364 -13.89 -1.22 -4.28
CA ALA A 364 -14.73 -1.18 -3.09
C ALA A 364 -16.17 -1.64 -3.39
N ASP A 365 -16.71 -1.33 -4.56
CA ASP A 365 -18.03 -1.80 -4.98
C ASP A 365 -18.05 -3.31 -5.18
N ARG A 366 -17.07 -3.86 -5.89
CA ARG A 366 -16.91 -5.31 -6.06
C ARG A 366 -16.68 -6.04 -4.74
N ALA A 367 -15.87 -5.45 -3.85
CA ALA A 367 -15.67 -6.01 -2.51
C ALA A 367 -16.98 -6.00 -1.71
N ALA A 368 -17.76 -4.93 -1.75
CA ALA A 368 -19.08 -4.86 -1.10
C ALA A 368 -20.03 -5.95 -1.62
N ASP A 369 -20.09 -6.15 -2.94
CA ASP A 369 -20.92 -7.20 -3.54
C ASP A 369 -20.49 -8.60 -3.10
N ALA A 370 -19.18 -8.87 -3.04
CA ALA A 370 -18.63 -10.14 -2.55
C ALA A 370 -18.95 -10.36 -1.06
N VAL A 371 -18.83 -9.33 -0.22
CA VAL A 371 -19.21 -9.38 1.21
C VAL A 371 -20.69 -9.72 1.38
N LEU A 372 -21.56 -9.07 0.62
CA LEU A 372 -23.02 -9.33 0.67
C LEU A 372 -23.38 -10.74 0.17
N LYS A 373 -22.67 -11.25 -0.84
CA LYS A 373 -22.84 -12.65 -1.28
C LYS A 373 -22.50 -13.65 -0.18
N VAL A 374 -21.36 -13.45 0.51
CA VAL A 374 -20.93 -14.28 1.64
C VAL A 374 -21.97 -14.26 2.76
N MET A 375 -22.42 -13.07 3.17
CA MET A 375 -23.43 -12.89 4.22
C MET A 375 -24.73 -13.61 3.87
N LYS A 376 -25.27 -13.43 2.65
CA LYS A 376 -26.52 -14.09 2.20
C LYS A 376 -26.40 -15.61 2.16
N ALA A 377 -25.24 -16.14 1.79
CA ALA A 377 -24.99 -17.59 1.75
C ALA A 377 -24.96 -18.21 3.16
N THR A 378 -24.52 -17.45 4.17
CA THR A 378 -24.47 -17.91 5.56
C THR A 378 -25.86 -17.86 6.24
N LEU A 379 -26.68 -16.85 5.93
CA LEU A 379 -28.04 -16.73 6.48
C LEU A 379 -29.03 -17.79 5.94
N LYS A 380 -28.68 -18.48 4.87
CA LYS A 380 -29.49 -19.55 4.27
C LYS A 380 -29.17 -20.95 4.81
N LYS A 381 -28.12 -21.09 5.59
CA LYS A 381 -27.72 -22.34 6.29
C LYS A 381 -28.18 -22.33 7.74
#